data_bbe10ccf9d05e6b02e3d8589bdd6dfa3
#
_entry.id   bbe10ccf9d05e6b02e3d8589bdd6dfa3
#
_cell.length_a   1.000
_cell.length_b   1.000
_cell.length_c   1.000
_cell.angle_alpha   90.00
_cell.angle_beta   90.00
_cell.angle_gamma   90.00
#
_symmetry.space_group_name_H-M   'P 1'
#
loop_
_entity.id
_entity.type
_entity.pdbx_description
1 polymer ?
#
loop_
_entity_poly.entity_id
_entity_poly.type
_entity_poly.pdbx_seq_one_letter_code
_entity_poly.pdbx_strand_id
1 'polypeptide(L)' 'EKAPKIDPIMKLKEDMQKAVEEQNFEQAAVLRDRIKEMEAGNNE' A
#
# COMPACT_ATOMS: atom_id res chain seq x y z
N GLU A 1 -25.21 -0.07 -6.26
CA GLU A 1 -25.10 -0.37 -6.12
C GLU A 1 -24.00 -0.74 -5.55
N LYS A 2 -23.25 -1.11 -5.80
CA LYS A 2 -22.29 -1.52 -5.28
C LYS A 2 -21.24 -0.59 -5.09
N ALA A 3 -20.70 -0.31 -3.98
CA ALA A 3 -19.61 0.54 -3.79
C ALA A 3 -18.39 -0.05 -4.35
N PRO A 4 -17.53 0.73 -4.81
CA PRO A 4 -16.29 0.23 -5.37
C PRO A 4 -15.51 -0.43 -4.29
N LYS A 5 -15.00 -1.59 -4.62
CA LYS A 5 -14.24 -2.25 -3.69
C LYS A 5 -12.87 -1.70 -3.67
N ILE A 6 -12.38 -1.14 -2.66
CA ILE A 6 -11.05 -0.60 -2.58
C ILE A 6 -10.16 -1.62 -1.98
N ASP A 7 -9.21 -2.12 -2.73
CA ASP A 7 -8.27 -3.08 -2.25
C ASP A 7 -7.36 -2.46 -1.25
N PRO A 8 -7.09 -3.09 -0.14
CA PRO A 8 -6.13 -2.54 0.82
C PRO A 8 -4.75 -2.40 0.22
N ILE A 9 -4.37 -3.32 -0.65
CA ILE A 9 -3.07 -3.23 -1.27
C ILE A 9 -3.01 -2.02 -2.17
N MET A 10 -4.08 -1.79 -2.91
CA MET A 10 -4.08 -0.66 -3.79
C MET A 10 -3.97 0.62 -3.01
N LYS A 11 -4.66 0.71 -1.89
CA LYS A 11 -4.59 1.90 -1.10
C LYS A 11 -3.18 2.10 -0.58
N LEU A 12 -2.52 1.03 -0.16
CA LEU A 12 -1.18 1.16 0.32
C LEU A 12 -0.23 1.60 -0.79
N LYS A 13 -0.47 1.13 -1.99
CA LYS A 13 0.37 1.54 -3.10
C LYS A 13 0.22 3.03 -3.36
N GLU A 14 -0.98 3.51 -3.29
CA GLU A 14 -1.19 4.91 -3.51
C GLU A 14 -0.53 5.73 -2.43
N ASP A 15 -0.65 5.27 -1.19
CA ASP A 15 -0.03 6.00 -0.09
C ASP A 15 1.49 5.98 -0.27
N MET A 16 2.03 4.86 -0.69
CA MET A 16 3.46 4.76 -0.87
C MET A 16 3.92 5.75 -1.93
N GLN A 17 3.18 5.80 -3.02
CA GLN A 17 3.54 6.71 -4.07
C GLN A 17 3.50 8.15 -3.58
N LYS A 18 2.49 8.47 -2.79
CA LYS A 18 2.39 9.79 -2.29
C LYS A 18 3.57 10.10 -1.37
N ALA A 19 3.97 9.15 -0.55
CA ALA A 19 5.09 9.36 0.33
C ALA A 19 6.35 9.61 -0.48
N VAL A 20 6.52 8.90 -1.56
CA VAL A 20 7.69 9.11 -2.38
C VAL A 20 7.67 10.50 -3.00
N GLU A 21 6.51 10.93 -3.44
CA GLU A 21 6.40 12.24 -4.03
C GLU A 21 6.75 13.32 -3.03
N GLU A 22 6.42 13.08 -1.78
CA GLU A 22 6.75 14.04 -0.75
C GLU A 22 8.14 13.81 -0.21
N GLN A 23 8.86 12.89 -0.79
CA GLN A 23 10.21 12.58 -0.34
C GLN A 23 10.20 12.03 1.07
N ASN A 24 9.08 11.45 1.44
CA ASN A 24 8.97 10.86 2.75
C ASN A 24 9.37 9.40 2.61
N PHE A 25 10.65 9.16 2.44
CA PHE A 25 11.11 7.83 2.10
C PHE A 25 10.95 6.84 3.24
N GLU A 26 11.02 7.31 4.45
CA GLU A 26 10.82 6.41 5.57
C GLU A 26 9.42 5.86 5.55
N GLN A 27 8.46 6.72 5.31
CA GLN A 27 7.09 6.28 5.25
C GLN A 27 6.88 5.36 4.06
N ALA A 28 7.50 5.69 2.95
CA ALA A 28 7.36 4.88 1.77
C ALA A 28 7.90 3.47 2.04
N ALA A 29 8.97 3.36 2.77
CA ALA A 29 9.53 2.06 3.07
C ALA A 29 8.59 1.26 3.94
N VAL A 30 7.97 1.90 4.90
CA VAL A 30 7.03 1.21 5.77
C VAL A 30 5.84 0.72 4.95
N LEU A 31 5.34 1.55 4.08
CA LEU A 31 4.20 1.18 3.28
C LEU A 31 4.57 0.04 2.33
N ARG A 32 5.77 0.10 1.78
CA ARG A 32 6.19 -0.94 0.89
C ARG A 32 6.28 -2.27 1.63
N ASP A 33 6.76 -2.24 2.85
CA ASP A 33 6.82 -3.44 3.63
C ASP A 33 5.44 -3.99 3.88
N ARG A 34 4.49 -3.14 4.18
CA ARG A 34 3.15 -3.59 4.38
C ARG A 34 2.58 -4.22 3.15
N ILE A 35 2.80 -3.65 2.00
CA ILE A 35 2.31 -4.21 0.76
C ILE A 35 2.90 -5.60 0.56
N LYS A 36 4.19 -5.73 0.83
CA LYS A 36 4.81 -7.01 0.64
C LYS A 36 4.22 -8.04 1.57
N GLU A 37 3.98 -7.68 2.78
CA GLU A 37 3.41 -8.60 3.73
C GLU A 37 2.02 -9.01 3.32
N MET A 38 1.25 -8.10 2.84
CA MET A 38 -0.10 -8.42 2.45
C MET A 38 -0.13 -9.31 1.24
N GLU A 39 0.77 -9.06 0.32
CA GLU A 39 0.80 -9.89 -0.87
C GLU A 39 1.31 -11.28 -0.55
N ALA A 40 2.28 -11.36 0.32
CA ALA A 40 2.81 -12.66 0.63
C ALA A 40 1.95 -13.40 1.60
N GLY A 41 1.49 -12.74 2.60
CA GLY A 41 0.74 -13.42 3.58
C GLY A 41 -0.59 -13.82 3.19
N ASN A 42 -1.03 -13.29 2.07
CA ASN A 42 -2.27 -13.58 1.71
C ASN A 42 -2.43 -14.91 1.35
N ASN A 43 -1.47 -15.62 1.01
CA ASN A 43 -1.67 -16.84 0.62
C ASN A 43 -1.76 -17.81 1.61
N GLU A 44 -1.78 -17.76 2.60
CA GLU A 44 -1.90 -18.72 3.49
C GLU A 44 -2.67 -19.42 3.46
#